data_e70057c9e0f39655fe275ad23f50259d
#
_entry.id   e70057c9e0f39655fe275ad23f50259d
#
_cell.length_a   1.000
_cell.length_b   1.000
_cell.length_c   1.000
_cell.angle_alpha   90.00
_cell.angle_beta   90.00
_cell.angle_gamma   90.00
#
_symmetry.space_group_name_H-M   'P 1'
#
loop_
_entity.id
_entity.type
_entity.pdbx_description
1 polymer ?
#
loop_
_entity_poly.entity_id
_entity_poly.type
_entity_poly.pdbx_seq_one_letter_code
_entity_poly.pdbx_strand_id
1 'polypeptide(L)'
;MTTNSLTQAGQNSNSLQLVGLTPLVKLNNVVPTNGANVYAKLECFNPGGSVKDRIAKAMVEDAEHRGILKPGSTIIEATSGNTGIGLAMVGAVKGYQVLLVMSENMSAERRMILESFGAKTELSRAEFGMEGTIEKAEELLAQNPDYFMPEQFNNPANPAIHRETT
;
A
#
# COMPACT_ATOMS: atom_id res chain seq x y z
N MET A 1 -3.29 35.81 29.56
CA MET A 1 -3.55 34.38 29.50
C MET A 1 -3.31 33.89 28.10
N THR A 2 -2.10 33.45 27.85
CA THR A 2 -1.67 32.93 26.54
C THR A 2 -2.12 31.50 26.42
N THR A 3 -3.18 31.27 25.66
CA THR A 3 -3.66 29.93 25.31
C THR A 3 -2.65 29.26 24.43
N ASN A 4 -2.16 28.14 24.91
CA ASN A 4 -1.15 27.28 24.33
C ASN A 4 -1.56 26.83 22.90
N SER A 5 -0.88 27.34 21.88
CA SER A 5 -1.11 27.01 20.45
C SER A 5 -0.54 25.63 20.05
N LEU A 6 -0.23 24.78 21.01
CA LEU A 6 0.36 23.43 20.77
C LEU A 6 -0.67 22.32 20.54
N THR A 7 -1.96 22.60 20.56
CA THR A 7 -3.00 21.57 20.52
C THR A 7 -3.62 21.34 19.15
N GLN A 8 -3.18 22.02 18.08
CA GLN A 8 -3.71 21.77 16.73
C GLN A 8 -2.72 21.15 15.73
N ALA A 9 -1.46 21.04 16.06
CA ALA A 9 -0.50 20.35 15.22
C ALA A 9 -0.51 18.86 15.56
N GLY A 10 -1.27 18.06 14.84
CA GLY A 10 -1.12 16.62 14.88
C GLY A 10 -2.36 15.73 15.03
N GLN A 11 -3.58 16.26 15.01
CA GLN A 11 -4.75 15.39 14.92
C GLN A 11 -5.06 15.07 13.46
N ASN A 12 -4.68 13.86 13.03
CA ASN A 12 -5.08 13.31 11.75
C ASN A 12 -6.38 12.51 11.93
N SER A 13 -7.31 12.63 11.01
CA SER A 13 -8.60 11.94 11.09
C SER A 13 -8.47 10.42 10.85
N ASN A 14 -7.42 10.00 10.14
CA ASN A 14 -7.11 8.59 9.88
C ASN A 14 -5.62 8.41 9.50
N SER A 15 -5.17 7.14 9.45
CA SER A 15 -3.78 6.79 9.15
C SER A 15 -3.32 7.18 7.74
N LEU A 16 -4.21 7.32 6.76
CA LEU A 16 -3.84 7.69 5.39
C LEU A 16 -3.28 9.10 5.27
N GLN A 17 -3.58 9.97 6.23
CA GLN A 17 -3.00 11.32 6.28
C GLN A 17 -1.52 11.33 6.70
N LEU A 18 -1.04 10.25 7.30
CA LEU A 18 0.36 10.06 7.69
C LEU A 18 1.21 9.47 6.57
N VAL A 19 0.60 8.94 5.52
CA VAL A 19 1.33 8.34 4.39
C VAL A 19 2.16 9.41 3.69
N GLY A 20 3.46 9.14 3.58
CA GLY A 20 4.40 10.02 2.87
C GLY A 20 5.10 11.07 3.75
N LEU A 21 4.71 11.22 5.01
CA LEU A 21 5.39 12.12 5.97
C LEU A 21 6.63 11.45 6.58
N THR A 22 7.46 10.83 5.74
CA THR A 22 8.60 10.03 6.19
C THR A 22 9.84 10.88 6.43
N PRO A 23 10.64 10.58 7.47
CA PRO A 23 11.86 11.31 7.79
C PRO A 23 12.93 11.18 6.70
N LEU A 24 13.76 12.21 6.57
CA LEU A 24 14.96 12.22 5.75
C LEU A 24 16.19 12.32 6.67
N VAL A 25 17.05 11.31 6.67
CA VAL A 25 18.20 11.19 7.58
C VAL A 25 19.50 11.23 6.81
N LYS A 26 20.41 12.12 7.21
CA LYS A 26 21.77 12.18 6.64
C LYS A 26 22.58 10.96 7.08
N LEU A 27 23.23 10.30 6.13
CA LEU A 27 24.16 9.21 6.40
C LEU A 27 25.57 9.78 6.64
N ASN A 28 26.16 9.48 7.80
CA ASN A 28 27.45 10.05 8.20
C ASN A 28 28.61 9.07 8.05
N ASN A 29 28.45 7.81 8.48
CA ASN A 29 29.58 6.86 8.61
C ASN A 29 29.79 5.95 7.40
N VAL A 30 28.83 5.88 6.49
CA VAL A 30 28.90 5.03 5.29
C VAL A 30 29.30 5.80 4.03
N VAL A 31 29.53 7.09 4.18
CA VAL A 31 29.90 7.99 3.08
C VAL A 31 31.34 8.45 3.30
N PRO A 32 32.23 8.42 2.26
CA PRO A 32 33.58 8.98 2.35
C PRO A 32 33.57 10.45 2.78
N THR A 33 34.58 10.86 3.57
CA THR A 33 34.69 12.24 4.13
C THR A 33 34.67 13.33 3.07
N ASN A 34 35.14 13.05 1.86
CA ASN A 34 35.15 13.98 0.72
C ASN A 34 34.04 13.67 -0.31
N GLY A 35 33.06 12.83 0.05
CA GLY A 35 31.95 12.45 -0.81
C GLY A 35 30.79 13.44 -0.79
N ALA A 36 29.77 13.14 -1.61
CA ALA A 36 28.53 13.88 -1.62
C ALA A 36 27.76 13.68 -0.30
N ASN A 37 26.89 14.64 0.04
CA ASN A 37 25.92 14.43 1.11
C ASN A 37 24.87 13.40 0.66
N VAL A 38 24.76 12.31 1.40
CA VAL A 38 23.80 11.24 1.12
C VAL A 38 22.75 11.20 2.21
N TYR A 39 21.49 11.09 1.81
CA TYR A 39 20.35 11.04 2.72
C TYR A 39 19.52 9.79 2.44
N ALA A 40 19.01 9.16 3.50
CA ALA A 40 18.06 8.07 3.42
C ALA A 40 16.65 8.59 3.78
N LYS A 41 15.68 8.34 2.89
CA LYS A 41 14.27 8.57 3.20
C LYS A 41 13.70 7.31 3.83
N LEU A 42 13.28 7.41 5.09
CA LEU A 42 12.92 6.26 5.90
C LEU A 42 11.46 5.84 5.67
N GLU A 43 11.20 5.16 4.57
CA GLU A 43 9.85 4.73 4.17
C GLU A 43 9.20 3.70 5.10
N CYS A 44 9.97 3.07 5.99
CA CYS A 44 9.44 2.22 7.06
C CYS A 44 8.59 2.99 8.10
N PHE A 45 8.64 4.30 8.11
CA PHE A 45 7.80 5.15 8.96
C PHE A 45 6.40 5.45 8.38
N ASN A 46 6.10 4.98 7.18
CA ASN A 46 4.71 4.98 6.73
C ASN A 46 3.84 4.09 7.64
N PRO A 47 2.54 4.36 7.79
CA PRO A 47 1.66 3.61 8.71
C PRO A 47 1.60 2.09 8.47
N GLY A 48 1.66 1.63 7.22
CA GLY A 48 1.76 0.22 6.85
C GLY A 48 3.20 -0.30 6.78
N GLY A 49 4.19 0.53 7.16
CA GLY A 49 5.58 0.16 7.33
C GLY A 49 6.42 0.13 6.06
N SER A 50 5.96 0.68 4.93
CA SER A 50 6.75 0.66 3.70
C SER A 50 6.41 1.77 2.70
N VAL A 51 7.27 1.93 1.69
CA VAL A 51 7.03 2.83 0.55
C VAL A 51 5.75 2.48 -0.23
N LYS A 52 5.25 1.25 -0.11
CA LYS A 52 4.05 0.78 -0.83
C LYS A 52 2.74 1.40 -0.33
N ASP A 53 2.74 1.97 0.84
CA ASP A 53 1.59 2.73 1.34
C ASP A 53 1.26 3.91 0.42
N ARG A 54 2.29 4.55 -0.17
CA ARG A 54 2.11 5.64 -1.13
C ARG A 54 1.37 5.19 -2.37
N ILE A 55 1.82 4.11 -3.00
CA ILE A 55 1.19 3.61 -4.23
C ILE A 55 -0.19 3.02 -3.97
N ALA A 56 -0.38 2.31 -2.86
CA ALA A 56 -1.69 1.76 -2.50
C ALA A 56 -2.73 2.87 -2.33
N LYS A 57 -2.39 3.94 -1.61
CA LYS A 57 -3.24 5.12 -1.47
C LYS A 57 -3.51 5.78 -2.82
N ALA A 58 -2.46 6.05 -3.60
CA ALA A 58 -2.59 6.76 -4.87
C ALA A 58 -3.43 6.01 -5.91
N MET A 59 -3.23 4.70 -6.06
CA MET A 59 -3.99 3.88 -7.01
C MET A 59 -5.48 3.80 -6.64
N VAL A 60 -5.79 3.70 -5.36
CA VAL A 60 -7.18 3.68 -4.88
C VAL A 60 -7.83 5.05 -5.09
N GLU A 61 -7.17 6.14 -4.71
CA GLU A 61 -7.69 7.51 -4.87
C GLU A 61 -7.86 7.89 -6.35
N ASP A 62 -6.95 7.49 -7.25
CA ASP A 62 -7.11 7.66 -8.69
C ASP A 62 -8.36 6.93 -9.21
N ALA A 63 -8.56 5.68 -8.79
CA ALA A 63 -9.73 4.90 -9.19
C ALA A 63 -11.05 5.49 -8.68
N GLU A 64 -11.05 6.05 -7.46
CA GLU A 64 -12.19 6.80 -6.93
C GLU A 64 -12.50 8.04 -7.76
N HIS A 65 -11.48 8.87 -8.05
CA HIS A 65 -11.63 10.08 -8.86
C HIS A 65 -12.15 9.79 -10.27
N ARG A 66 -11.74 8.67 -10.85
CA ARG A 66 -12.21 8.22 -12.16
C ARG A 66 -13.57 7.55 -12.14
N GLY A 67 -14.17 7.35 -10.96
CA GLY A 67 -15.46 6.67 -10.79
C GLY A 67 -15.43 5.17 -11.09
N ILE A 68 -14.25 4.57 -11.16
CA ILE A 68 -14.05 3.13 -11.36
C ILE A 68 -14.33 2.38 -10.07
N LEU A 69 -13.77 2.86 -8.95
CA LEU A 69 -13.96 2.29 -7.63
C LEU A 69 -15.10 3.02 -6.90
N LYS A 70 -16.12 2.28 -6.50
CA LYS A 70 -17.32 2.82 -5.83
C LYS A 70 -17.35 2.37 -4.36
N PRO A 71 -18.02 3.11 -3.48
CA PRO A 71 -18.20 2.68 -2.10
C PRO A 71 -18.75 1.25 -2.00
N GLY A 72 -18.10 0.42 -1.19
CA GLY A 72 -18.46 -0.98 -1.01
C GLY A 72 -17.91 -1.96 -2.05
N SER A 73 -17.20 -1.47 -3.08
CA SER A 73 -16.49 -2.34 -4.04
C SER A 73 -15.42 -3.19 -3.36
N THR A 74 -15.04 -4.27 -4.02
CA THR A 74 -13.92 -5.12 -3.61
C THR A 74 -12.68 -4.79 -4.44
N ILE A 75 -11.57 -4.56 -3.76
CA ILE A 75 -10.24 -4.43 -4.37
C ILE A 75 -9.59 -5.80 -4.38
N ILE A 76 -9.16 -6.27 -5.57
CA ILE A 76 -8.41 -7.52 -5.71
C ILE A 76 -7.00 -7.23 -6.24
N GLU A 77 -5.96 -7.89 -5.72
CA GLU A 77 -4.59 -7.74 -6.24
C GLU A 77 -3.79 -9.02 -6.03
N ALA A 78 -2.95 -9.35 -7.02
CA ALA A 78 -1.97 -10.43 -6.94
C ALA A 78 -0.71 -9.92 -6.25
N THR A 79 -0.58 -10.15 -4.96
CA THR A 79 0.59 -9.68 -4.20
C THR A 79 0.75 -10.42 -2.88
N SER A 80 1.99 -10.75 -2.57
CA SER A 80 2.39 -11.33 -1.29
C SER A 80 3.20 -10.36 -0.42
N GLY A 81 3.39 -9.14 -0.91
CA GLY A 81 4.31 -8.18 -0.32
C GLY A 81 3.64 -6.96 0.30
N ASN A 82 4.45 -5.93 0.45
CA ASN A 82 4.05 -4.67 1.09
C ASN A 82 2.91 -3.93 0.37
N THR A 83 2.73 -4.16 -0.94
CA THR A 83 1.58 -3.59 -1.66
C THR A 83 0.26 -4.12 -1.10
N GLY A 84 0.19 -5.43 -0.80
CA GLY A 84 -0.98 -6.02 -0.16
C GLY A 84 -1.27 -5.42 1.21
N ILE A 85 -0.24 -5.18 2.02
CA ILE A 85 -0.39 -4.52 3.33
C ILE A 85 -0.93 -3.09 3.14
N GLY A 86 -0.36 -2.33 2.20
CA GLY A 86 -0.84 -0.99 1.89
C GLY A 86 -2.30 -0.97 1.42
N LEU A 87 -2.68 -1.87 0.51
CA LEU A 87 -4.06 -1.98 0.02
C LEU A 87 -5.03 -2.40 1.13
N ALA A 88 -4.64 -3.35 1.99
CA ALA A 88 -5.44 -3.78 3.13
C ALA A 88 -5.69 -2.62 4.11
N MET A 89 -4.64 -1.85 4.44
CA MET A 89 -4.76 -0.65 5.29
C MET A 89 -5.66 0.41 4.65
N VAL A 90 -5.49 0.70 3.36
CA VAL A 90 -6.33 1.68 2.64
C VAL A 90 -7.78 1.21 2.61
N GLY A 91 -8.01 -0.07 2.32
CA GLY A 91 -9.34 -0.67 2.33
C GLY A 91 -10.03 -0.56 3.70
N ALA A 92 -9.30 -0.89 4.78
CA ALA A 92 -9.81 -0.76 6.14
C ALA A 92 -10.24 0.67 6.48
N VAL A 93 -9.46 1.68 6.07
CA VAL A 93 -9.77 3.10 6.35
C VAL A 93 -10.92 3.61 5.49
N LYS A 94 -10.99 3.20 4.22
CA LYS A 94 -11.98 3.71 3.25
C LYS A 94 -13.25 2.87 3.16
N GLY A 95 -13.30 1.72 3.85
CA GLY A 95 -14.48 0.83 3.89
C GLY A 95 -14.61 -0.09 2.67
N TYR A 96 -13.50 -0.38 1.97
CA TYR A 96 -13.46 -1.35 0.89
C TYR A 96 -13.18 -2.77 1.40
N GLN A 97 -13.79 -3.76 0.76
CA GLN A 97 -13.33 -5.12 0.88
C GLN A 97 -12.02 -5.29 0.13
N VAL A 98 -11.08 -6.04 0.69
CA VAL A 98 -9.79 -6.32 0.03
C VAL A 98 -9.60 -7.83 -0.04
N LEU A 99 -9.36 -8.33 -1.24
CA LEU A 99 -9.05 -9.73 -1.54
C LEU A 99 -7.65 -9.80 -2.14
N LEU A 100 -6.74 -10.47 -1.47
CA LEU A 100 -5.36 -10.60 -1.94
C LEU A 100 -5.09 -12.04 -2.36
N VAL A 101 -4.66 -12.19 -3.60
CA VAL A 101 -4.22 -13.49 -4.12
C VAL A 101 -2.72 -13.62 -3.87
N MET A 102 -2.31 -14.72 -3.25
CA MET A 102 -0.92 -14.96 -2.89
C MET A 102 -0.57 -16.44 -2.94
N SER A 103 0.72 -16.75 -3.10
CA SER A 103 1.17 -18.13 -3.08
C SER A 103 0.96 -18.78 -1.70
N GLU A 104 0.57 -20.05 -1.68
CA GLU A 104 0.34 -20.85 -0.46
C GLU A 104 1.57 -20.99 0.44
N ASN A 105 2.79 -20.81 -0.10
CA ASN A 105 4.03 -20.87 0.67
C ASN A 105 4.35 -19.57 1.43
N MET A 106 3.45 -18.58 1.39
CA MET A 106 3.62 -17.34 2.17
C MET A 106 3.51 -17.59 3.66
N SER A 107 4.35 -16.87 4.43
CA SER A 107 4.40 -17.04 5.88
C SER A 107 3.06 -16.74 6.57
N ALA A 108 2.76 -17.49 7.62
CA ALA A 108 1.56 -17.26 8.44
C ALA A 108 1.53 -15.84 9.04
N GLU A 109 2.69 -15.29 9.39
CA GLU A 109 2.83 -13.92 9.91
C GLU A 109 2.27 -12.89 8.93
N ARG A 110 2.60 -12.98 7.64
CA ARG A 110 2.08 -12.06 6.62
C ARG A 110 0.57 -12.16 6.46
N ARG A 111 0.02 -13.38 6.51
CA ARG A 111 -1.44 -13.56 6.48
C ARG A 111 -2.10 -12.91 7.68
N MET A 112 -1.56 -13.11 8.88
CA MET A 112 -2.09 -12.47 10.09
C MET A 112 -2.08 -10.94 10.01
N ILE A 113 -1.04 -10.33 9.43
CA ILE A 113 -1.00 -8.87 9.22
C ILE A 113 -2.15 -8.42 8.31
N LEU A 114 -2.36 -9.11 7.18
CA LEU A 114 -3.43 -8.79 6.24
C LEU A 114 -4.82 -8.96 6.86
N GLU A 115 -5.02 -10.06 7.57
CA GLU A 115 -6.26 -10.35 8.30
C GLU A 115 -6.55 -9.32 9.39
N SER A 116 -5.51 -8.79 10.06
CA SER A 116 -5.67 -7.73 11.08
C SER A 116 -6.24 -6.43 10.51
N PHE A 117 -6.04 -6.17 9.22
CA PHE A 117 -6.68 -5.09 8.47
C PHE A 117 -8.04 -5.49 7.87
N GLY A 118 -8.51 -6.71 8.09
CA GLY A 118 -9.77 -7.22 7.54
C GLY A 118 -9.70 -7.68 6.08
N ALA A 119 -8.50 -7.77 5.49
CA ALA A 119 -8.34 -8.31 4.14
C ALA A 119 -8.56 -9.83 4.12
N LYS A 120 -9.17 -10.32 3.04
CA LYS A 120 -9.29 -11.75 2.74
C LYS A 120 -8.12 -12.18 1.87
N THR A 121 -7.74 -13.45 2.00
CA THR A 121 -6.65 -14.01 1.21
C THR A 121 -7.14 -15.24 0.43
N GLU A 122 -6.76 -15.31 -0.85
CA GLU A 122 -6.90 -16.50 -1.70
C GLU A 122 -5.52 -17.05 -2.03
N LEU A 123 -5.37 -18.36 -1.98
CA LEU A 123 -4.08 -19.02 -2.17
C LEU A 123 -3.97 -19.58 -3.58
N SER A 124 -2.87 -19.26 -4.27
CA SER A 124 -2.43 -19.93 -5.50
C SER A 124 -1.42 -21.01 -5.17
N ARG A 125 -1.30 -22.01 -6.04
CA ARG A 125 -0.32 -23.10 -5.89
C ARG A 125 1.09 -22.55 -6.04
N ALA A 126 1.97 -22.95 -5.12
CA ALA A 126 3.34 -22.44 -5.07
C ALA A 126 4.16 -22.78 -6.33
N GLU A 127 3.87 -23.92 -6.97
CA GLU A 127 4.57 -24.37 -8.17
C GLU A 127 4.44 -23.43 -9.38
N PHE A 128 3.36 -22.62 -9.44
CA PHE A 128 3.14 -21.65 -10.52
C PHE A 128 3.71 -20.27 -10.23
N GLY A 129 4.33 -20.06 -9.07
CA GLY A 129 4.99 -18.80 -8.70
C GLY A 129 4.09 -17.57 -8.76
N MET A 130 4.67 -16.44 -9.15
CA MET A 130 3.93 -15.18 -9.26
C MET A 130 2.97 -15.17 -10.46
N GLU A 131 3.33 -15.83 -11.55
CA GLU A 131 2.50 -15.91 -12.76
C GLU A 131 1.17 -16.58 -12.45
N GLY A 132 1.17 -17.76 -11.80
CA GLY A 132 -0.07 -18.41 -11.39
C GLY A 132 -0.86 -17.65 -10.31
N THR A 133 -0.19 -16.77 -9.55
CA THR A 133 -0.89 -15.87 -8.62
C THR A 133 -1.66 -14.79 -9.38
N ILE A 134 -1.05 -14.24 -10.44
CA ILE A 134 -1.67 -13.23 -11.31
C ILE A 134 -2.84 -13.85 -12.07
N GLU A 135 -2.62 -15.00 -12.73
CA GLU A 135 -3.68 -15.72 -13.45
C GLU A 135 -4.91 -15.98 -12.57
N LYS A 136 -4.67 -16.44 -11.34
CA LYS A 136 -5.78 -16.67 -10.40
C LYS A 136 -6.51 -15.39 -10.02
N ALA A 137 -5.80 -14.26 -9.88
CA ALA A 137 -6.42 -12.97 -9.60
C ALA A 137 -7.27 -12.48 -10.78
N GLU A 138 -6.77 -12.67 -12.01
CA GLU A 138 -7.49 -12.33 -13.25
C GLU A 138 -8.74 -13.21 -13.44
N GLU A 139 -8.66 -14.51 -13.14
CA GLU A 139 -9.81 -15.41 -13.15
C GLU A 139 -10.90 -14.94 -12.17
N LEU A 140 -10.51 -14.58 -10.94
CA LEU A 140 -11.45 -14.07 -9.94
C LEU A 140 -12.06 -12.73 -10.35
N LEU A 141 -11.26 -11.85 -10.96
CA LEU A 141 -11.73 -10.58 -11.51
C LEU A 141 -12.76 -10.81 -12.64
N ALA A 142 -12.49 -11.76 -13.56
CA ALA A 142 -13.41 -12.09 -14.66
C ALA A 142 -14.75 -12.65 -14.16
N GLN A 143 -14.74 -13.38 -13.04
CA GLN A 143 -15.95 -13.92 -12.40
C GLN A 143 -16.71 -12.84 -11.59
N ASN A 144 -16.08 -11.73 -11.25
CA ASN A 144 -16.62 -10.66 -10.42
C ASN A 144 -16.38 -9.29 -11.07
N PRO A 145 -17.19 -8.88 -12.06
CA PRO A 145 -16.96 -7.66 -12.83
C PRO A 145 -16.99 -6.35 -12.01
N ASP A 146 -17.55 -6.40 -10.80
CA ASP A 146 -17.59 -5.26 -9.87
C ASP A 146 -16.31 -5.12 -9.02
N TYR A 147 -15.36 -6.04 -9.15
CA TYR A 147 -14.09 -5.94 -8.48
C TYR A 147 -13.18 -4.96 -9.22
N PHE A 148 -12.30 -4.31 -8.48
CA PHE A 148 -11.28 -3.42 -9.01
C PHE A 148 -9.89 -4.00 -8.73
N MET A 149 -9.08 -4.16 -9.80
CA MET A 149 -7.68 -4.56 -9.69
C MET A 149 -6.78 -3.34 -9.95
N PRO A 150 -6.00 -2.89 -8.95
CA PRO A 150 -5.08 -1.78 -9.11
C PRO A 150 -3.98 -2.00 -10.13
N GLU A 151 -3.53 -3.26 -10.38
CA GLU A 151 -2.46 -3.61 -11.31
C GLU A 151 -1.17 -2.83 -11.06
N GLN A 152 -0.57 -3.00 -9.88
CA GLN A 152 0.54 -2.18 -9.39
C GLN A 152 1.68 -1.95 -10.39
N PHE A 153 1.92 -2.90 -11.30
CA PHE A 153 3.02 -2.83 -12.28
C PHE A 153 2.66 -2.00 -13.53
N ASN A 154 1.37 -1.86 -13.84
CA ASN A 154 0.87 -1.18 -15.03
C ASN A 154 0.19 0.15 -14.71
N ASN A 155 -0.13 0.41 -13.45
CA ASN A 155 -0.90 1.58 -13.03
C ASN A 155 -0.06 2.86 -13.05
N PRO A 156 -0.45 3.89 -13.83
CA PRO A 156 0.30 5.15 -13.93
C PRO A 156 0.33 5.96 -12.63
N ALA A 157 -0.62 5.77 -11.72
CA ALA A 157 -0.64 6.43 -10.42
C ALA A 157 0.55 5.98 -9.54
N ASN A 158 1.07 4.77 -9.73
CA ASN A 158 2.24 4.28 -9.02
C ASN A 158 3.48 5.16 -9.29
N PRO A 159 4.02 5.31 -10.51
CA PRO A 159 5.16 6.19 -10.73
C PRO A 159 4.84 7.67 -10.51
N ALA A 160 3.58 8.11 -10.69
CA ALA A 160 3.18 9.50 -10.49
C ALA A 160 3.36 9.92 -9.02
N ILE A 161 2.86 9.16 -8.06
CA ILE A 161 2.97 9.52 -6.64
C ILE A 161 4.42 9.60 -6.16
N HIS A 162 5.32 8.82 -6.74
CA HIS A 162 6.74 8.90 -6.42
C HIS A 162 7.39 10.18 -6.95
N ARG A 163 6.98 10.69 -8.12
CA ARG A 163 7.46 11.97 -8.64
C ARG A 163 6.99 13.15 -7.79
N GLU A 164 5.80 13.04 -7.21
CA GLU A 164 5.19 14.12 -6.44
C GLU A 164 5.67 14.16 -4.98
N THR A 165 5.92 12.99 -4.37
CA THR A 165 6.03 12.91 -2.91
C THR A 165 7.26 12.16 -2.39
N THR A 166 7.96 11.36 -3.19
CA THR A 166 9.15 10.62 -2.77
C THR A 166 10.41 11.27 -3.28
#